data_3f8679f3493ce0d99211a151190e24c1
#
_entry.id   3f8679f3493ce0d99211a151190e24c1
#
_cell.length_a   1.000
_cell.length_b   1.000
_cell.length_c   1.000
_cell.angle_alpha   90.00
_cell.angle_beta   90.00
_cell.angle_gamma   90.00
#
_symmetry.space_group_name_H-M   'P 1'
#
loop_
_entity.id
_entity.type
_entity.pdbx_description
1 polymer ?
#
loop_
_entity_poly.entity_id
_entity_poly.type
_entity_poly.pdbx_seq_one_letter_code
_entity_poly.pdbx_strand_id
1 'polypeptide(L)'
;MSYTATEMQAMQLAINAARQAREAGDTPFGATLVSAQGDILHVAPNRQNTTGDCTAHAEVVLVREVTQQLGADRLRGASVYASGEPCAMCSGAMFWAGISRVVFAASTQDICDALGGPVLPARCAEVLEPAQPAVQVEGGLLRDESVATLKGR
;
A
#
# COMPACT_ATOMS: atom_id res chain seq x y z
N MET A 1 6.71 -18.24 -5.74
CA MET A 1 6.86 -17.21 -6.78
C MET A 1 8.00 -16.27 -6.41
N SER A 2 8.92 -16.04 -7.30
CA SER A 2 10.06 -15.16 -7.00
C SER A 2 9.76 -13.72 -7.44
N TYR A 3 10.28 -12.77 -6.67
CA TYR A 3 10.16 -11.35 -6.95
C TYR A 3 11.47 -10.80 -7.48
N THR A 4 11.40 -9.77 -8.31
CA THR A 4 12.59 -9.10 -8.83
C THR A 4 13.26 -8.25 -7.76
N ALA A 5 14.51 -7.82 -8.01
CA ALA A 5 15.22 -6.90 -7.11
C ALA A 5 14.44 -5.58 -6.94
N THR A 6 13.86 -5.06 -8.02
CA THR A 6 13.04 -3.83 -7.96
C THR A 6 11.79 -4.02 -7.10
N GLU A 7 11.12 -5.16 -7.22
CA GLU A 7 9.94 -5.47 -6.42
C GLU A 7 10.29 -5.58 -4.93
N MET A 8 11.39 -6.26 -4.61
CA MET A 8 11.90 -6.35 -3.24
C MET A 8 12.23 -4.96 -2.69
N GLN A 9 12.91 -4.13 -3.48
CA GLN A 9 13.25 -2.76 -3.10
C GLN A 9 12.00 -1.91 -2.88
N ALA A 10 11.01 -2.02 -3.76
CA ALA A 10 9.76 -1.28 -3.64
C ALA A 10 9.05 -1.60 -2.31
N MET A 11 8.97 -2.89 -1.95
CA MET A 11 8.37 -3.28 -0.69
C MET A 11 9.20 -2.81 0.50
N GLN A 12 10.53 -2.89 0.41
CA GLN A 12 11.40 -2.38 1.48
C GLN A 12 11.18 -0.89 1.72
N LEU A 13 11.03 -0.11 0.66
CA LEU A 13 10.74 1.33 0.75
C LEU A 13 9.37 1.58 1.40
N ALA A 14 8.37 0.77 1.10
CA ALA A 14 7.06 0.87 1.72
C ALA A 14 7.15 0.59 3.23
N ILE A 15 7.90 -0.42 3.63
CA ILE A 15 8.10 -0.75 5.05
C ILE A 15 8.89 0.36 5.76
N ASN A 16 9.90 0.92 5.11
CA ASN A 16 10.63 2.07 5.66
C ASN A 16 9.72 3.29 5.86
N ALA A 17 8.82 3.54 4.90
CA ALA A 17 7.81 4.61 5.02
C ALA A 17 6.84 4.34 6.18
N ALA A 18 6.51 3.08 6.44
CA ALA A 18 5.69 2.70 7.59
C ALA A 18 6.38 3.05 8.92
N ARG A 19 7.68 2.82 9.02
CA ARG A 19 8.46 3.22 10.20
C ARG A 19 8.47 4.73 10.37
N GLN A 20 8.66 5.47 9.29
CA GLN A 20 8.63 6.93 9.31
C GLN A 20 7.26 7.46 9.73
N ALA A 21 6.18 6.84 9.26
CA ALA A 21 4.82 7.19 9.68
C ALA A 21 4.67 7.04 11.19
N ARG A 22 5.11 5.91 11.75
CA ARG A 22 5.07 5.70 13.21
C ARG A 22 5.83 6.79 13.95
N GLU A 23 7.04 7.10 13.52
CA GLU A 23 7.88 8.13 14.16
C GLU A 23 7.21 9.49 14.12
N ALA A 24 6.44 9.79 13.09
CA ALA A 24 5.69 11.03 12.96
C ALA A 24 4.37 11.04 13.75
N GLY A 25 3.98 9.93 14.37
CA GLY A 25 2.73 9.81 15.12
C GLY A 25 1.56 9.30 14.29
N ASP A 26 1.81 8.86 13.08
CA ASP A 26 0.80 8.27 12.19
C ASP A 26 0.75 6.74 12.33
N THR A 27 -0.26 6.12 11.75
CA THR A 27 -0.38 4.66 11.72
C THR A 27 0.74 4.06 10.86
N PRO A 28 1.36 2.94 11.27
CA PRO A 28 2.59 2.43 10.64
C PRO A 28 2.35 1.72 9.31
N PHE A 29 2.02 2.49 8.28
CA PHE A 29 1.80 1.99 6.92
C PHE A 29 2.51 2.86 5.90
N GLY A 30 2.96 2.22 4.83
CA GLY A 30 3.62 2.87 3.70
C GLY A 30 3.27 2.19 2.39
N ALA A 31 3.47 2.87 1.28
CA ALA A 31 3.20 2.36 -0.06
C ALA A 31 4.19 2.93 -1.08
N THR A 32 4.54 2.11 -2.07
CA THR A 32 5.46 2.47 -3.16
C THR A 32 4.78 2.23 -4.50
N LEU A 33 4.94 3.16 -5.43
CA LEU A 33 4.46 3.03 -6.80
C LEU A 33 5.61 2.60 -7.72
N VAL A 34 5.39 1.55 -8.49
CA VAL A 34 6.28 1.12 -9.56
C VAL A 34 5.52 1.28 -10.89
N SER A 35 6.11 1.99 -11.84
CA SER A 35 5.46 2.27 -13.13
C SER A 35 5.23 0.98 -13.94
N ALA A 36 4.40 1.09 -14.99
CA ALA A 36 4.20 0.00 -15.94
C ALA A 36 5.51 -0.43 -16.61
N GLN A 37 6.52 0.45 -16.66
CA GLN A 37 7.84 0.16 -17.21
C GLN A 37 8.83 -0.40 -16.19
N GLY A 38 8.42 -0.52 -14.93
CA GLY A 38 9.26 -1.11 -13.88
C GLY A 38 10.11 -0.13 -13.07
N ASP A 39 9.83 1.17 -13.16
CA ASP A 39 10.57 2.20 -12.42
C ASP A 39 9.85 2.56 -11.12
N ILE A 40 10.61 2.69 -10.02
CA ILE A 40 10.07 3.20 -8.77
C ILE A 40 9.84 4.70 -8.92
N LEU A 41 8.59 5.14 -8.81
CA LEU A 41 8.21 6.54 -9.05
C LEU A 41 7.96 7.35 -7.79
N HIS A 42 7.41 6.74 -6.75
CA HIS A 42 7.00 7.48 -5.54
C HIS A 42 6.82 6.56 -4.36
N VAL A 43 7.04 7.10 -3.16
CA VAL A 43 6.82 6.42 -1.88
C VAL A 43 6.03 7.34 -0.99
N ALA A 44 5.00 6.83 -0.31
CA ALA A 44 4.17 7.62 0.58
C ALA A 44 3.92 6.90 1.91
N PRO A 45 4.00 7.62 3.05
CA PRO A 45 3.58 7.10 4.34
C PRO A 45 2.11 7.41 4.60
N ASN A 46 1.51 6.71 5.56
CA ASN A 46 0.23 7.10 6.14
C ASN A 46 0.36 8.48 6.81
N ARG A 47 -0.69 9.32 6.69
CA ARG A 47 -0.72 10.67 7.27
C ARG A 47 -2.05 11.00 7.95
N GLN A 48 -2.79 9.99 8.42
CA GLN A 48 -4.11 10.19 9.03
C GLN A 48 -4.08 11.14 10.22
N ASN A 49 -3.15 10.92 11.15
CA ASN A 49 -3.11 11.67 12.40
C ASN A 49 -2.51 13.06 12.22
N THR A 50 -1.41 13.16 11.47
CA THR A 50 -0.74 14.45 11.25
C THR A 50 -1.58 15.42 10.44
N THR A 51 -2.45 14.92 9.54
CA THR A 51 -3.32 15.76 8.72
C THR A 51 -4.77 15.85 9.25
N GLY A 52 -5.13 14.97 10.20
CA GLY A 52 -6.50 14.88 10.68
C GLY A 52 -7.47 14.36 9.64
N ASP A 53 -6.98 13.60 8.67
CA ASP A 53 -7.77 13.08 7.53
C ASP A 53 -7.83 11.56 7.58
N CYS A 54 -9.02 11.01 7.88
CA CYS A 54 -9.21 9.56 7.99
C CYS A 54 -9.00 8.82 6.66
N THR A 55 -8.99 9.52 5.53
CA THR A 55 -8.73 8.91 4.23
C THR A 55 -7.25 8.88 3.87
N ALA A 56 -6.39 9.53 4.65
CA ALA A 56 -4.96 9.65 4.34
C ALA A 56 -4.18 8.36 4.67
N HIS A 57 -4.70 7.22 4.24
CA HIS A 57 -3.97 5.96 4.21
C HIS A 57 -2.82 6.07 3.21
N ALA A 58 -1.75 5.32 3.40
CA ALA A 58 -0.56 5.41 2.55
C ALA A 58 -0.89 5.28 1.06
N GLU A 59 -1.78 4.36 0.69
CA GLU A 59 -2.16 4.12 -0.70
C GLU A 59 -2.92 5.31 -1.28
N VAL A 60 -3.84 5.92 -0.53
CA VAL A 60 -4.57 7.11 -0.95
C VAL A 60 -3.64 8.31 -1.08
N VAL A 61 -2.73 8.49 -0.11
CA VAL A 61 -1.70 9.54 -0.17
C VAL A 61 -0.84 9.36 -1.42
N LEU A 62 -0.43 8.11 -1.70
CA LEU A 62 0.36 7.78 -2.89
C LEU A 62 -0.36 8.19 -4.18
N VAL A 63 -1.60 7.77 -4.34
CA VAL A 63 -2.41 8.10 -5.54
C VAL A 63 -2.56 9.62 -5.68
N ARG A 64 -2.86 10.30 -4.58
CA ARG A 64 -3.04 11.76 -4.57
C ARG A 64 -1.75 12.49 -4.95
N GLU A 65 -0.63 12.14 -4.34
CA GLU A 65 0.64 12.82 -4.58
C GLU A 65 1.16 12.56 -6.00
N VAL A 66 1.05 11.33 -6.50
CA VAL A 66 1.45 11.02 -7.88
C VAL A 66 0.58 11.78 -8.87
N THR A 67 -0.74 11.84 -8.65
CA THR A 67 -1.64 12.61 -9.51
C THR A 67 -1.23 14.07 -9.57
N GLN A 68 -0.90 14.67 -8.43
CA GLN A 68 -0.55 16.10 -8.35
C GLN A 68 0.85 16.40 -8.88
N GLN A 69 1.82 15.54 -8.62
CA GLN A 69 3.24 15.82 -8.91
C GLN A 69 3.70 15.27 -10.27
N LEU A 70 3.17 14.11 -10.68
CA LEU A 70 3.64 13.41 -11.87
C LEU A 70 2.56 13.28 -12.95
N GLY A 71 1.29 13.41 -12.58
CA GLY A 71 0.15 13.23 -13.47
C GLY A 71 -0.50 11.88 -13.35
N ALA A 72 -1.82 11.83 -13.54
CA ALA A 72 -2.63 10.62 -13.38
C ALA A 72 -2.21 9.49 -14.33
N ASP A 73 -1.65 9.83 -15.49
CA ASP A 73 -1.21 8.84 -16.47
C ASP A 73 -0.13 7.90 -15.94
N ARG A 74 0.65 8.34 -14.95
CA ARG A 74 1.72 7.53 -14.36
C ARG A 74 1.19 6.41 -13.47
N LEU A 75 -0.06 6.49 -13.07
CA LEU A 75 -0.73 5.44 -12.27
C LEU A 75 -1.26 4.30 -13.14
N ARG A 76 -1.60 4.58 -14.39
CA ARG A 76 -2.21 3.58 -15.28
C ARG A 76 -1.25 2.43 -15.57
N GLY A 77 -1.71 1.21 -15.31
CA GLY A 77 -0.90 0.00 -15.51
C GLY A 77 0.21 -0.18 -14.50
N ALA A 78 0.32 0.71 -13.51
CA ALA A 78 1.36 0.64 -12.49
C ALA A 78 1.04 -0.42 -11.43
N SER A 79 2.04 -0.72 -10.60
CA SER A 79 1.92 -1.62 -9.45
C SER A 79 2.12 -0.84 -8.16
N VAL A 80 1.37 -1.20 -7.12
CA VAL A 80 1.52 -0.65 -5.78
C VAL A 80 2.03 -1.73 -4.83
N TYR A 81 3.06 -1.39 -4.07
CA TYR A 81 3.62 -2.24 -3.02
C TYR A 81 3.26 -1.63 -1.68
N ALA A 82 2.37 -2.27 -0.94
CA ALA A 82 1.83 -1.76 0.32
C ALA A 82 2.35 -2.58 1.50
N SER A 83 2.81 -1.93 2.55
CA SER A 83 3.33 -2.62 3.74
C SER A 83 2.24 -3.41 4.48
N GLY A 84 1.00 -2.97 4.40
CA GLY A 84 -0.17 -3.68 4.92
C GLY A 84 -1.21 -3.89 3.84
N GLU A 85 -1.99 -4.95 3.97
CA GLU A 85 -3.06 -5.26 3.01
C GLU A 85 -4.00 -4.07 2.88
N PRO A 86 -4.19 -3.52 1.65
CA PRO A 86 -5.08 -2.38 1.45
C PRO A 86 -6.51 -2.68 1.86
N CYS A 87 -7.13 -1.73 2.56
CA CYS A 87 -8.55 -1.83 2.92
C CYS A 87 -9.44 -1.60 1.68
N ALA A 88 -10.77 -1.74 1.87
CA ALA A 88 -11.73 -1.55 0.78
C ALA A 88 -11.64 -0.17 0.13
N MET A 89 -11.47 0.89 0.94
CA MET A 89 -11.30 2.26 0.44
C MET A 89 -10.08 2.39 -0.47
N CYS A 90 -8.93 1.90 -0.01
CA CYS A 90 -7.67 1.98 -0.76
C CYS A 90 -7.72 1.10 -2.01
N SER A 91 -8.31 -0.09 -1.92
CA SER A 91 -8.49 -0.98 -3.07
C SER A 91 -9.31 -0.29 -4.15
N GLY A 92 -10.42 0.35 -3.78
CA GLY A 92 -11.24 1.13 -4.71
C GLY A 92 -10.46 2.30 -5.32
N ALA A 93 -9.73 3.06 -4.51
CA ALA A 93 -8.95 4.19 -4.99
C ALA A 93 -7.90 3.75 -6.03
N MET A 94 -7.22 2.65 -5.78
CA MET A 94 -6.22 2.11 -6.70
C MET A 94 -6.87 1.62 -8.01
N PHE A 95 -8.03 0.98 -7.92
CA PHE A 95 -8.78 0.57 -9.12
C PHE A 95 -9.10 1.78 -10.01
N TRP A 96 -9.69 2.82 -9.43
CA TRP A 96 -10.06 4.02 -10.19
C TRP A 96 -8.85 4.78 -10.74
N ALA A 97 -7.69 4.64 -10.10
CA ALA A 97 -6.44 5.20 -10.59
C ALA A 97 -5.85 4.44 -11.79
N GLY A 98 -6.32 3.22 -12.05
CA GLY A 98 -5.82 2.39 -13.15
C GLY A 98 -4.68 1.46 -12.77
N ILE A 99 -4.46 1.24 -11.48
CA ILE A 99 -3.43 0.30 -10.99
C ILE A 99 -3.76 -1.11 -11.49
N SER A 100 -2.78 -1.83 -11.98
CA SER A 100 -2.95 -3.18 -12.53
C SER A 100 -2.54 -4.30 -11.58
N ARG A 101 -1.75 -3.99 -10.56
CA ARG A 101 -1.24 -5.00 -9.62
C ARG A 101 -1.03 -4.39 -8.24
N VAL A 102 -1.47 -5.11 -7.22
CA VAL A 102 -1.27 -4.75 -5.82
C VAL A 102 -0.52 -5.88 -5.13
N VAL A 103 0.59 -5.56 -4.50
CA VAL A 103 1.38 -6.50 -3.69
C VAL A 103 1.43 -5.95 -2.28
N PHE A 104 1.06 -6.76 -1.28
CA PHE A 104 1.14 -6.32 0.11
C PHE A 104 2.02 -7.27 0.94
N ALA A 105 2.54 -6.77 2.05
CA ALA A 105 3.37 -7.55 2.96
C ALA A 105 2.51 -8.22 4.04
N ALA A 106 2.03 -7.46 5.02
CA ALA A 106 1.22 -7.98 6.13
C ALA A 106 -0.26 -8.08 5.73
N SER A 107 -0.91 -9.18 6.08
CA SER A 107 -2.33 -9.37 5.80
C SER A 107 -3.22 -8.57 6.76
N THR A 108 -4.52 -8.48 6.44
CA THR A 108 -5.52 -7.89 7.33
C THR A 108 -5.49 -8.57 8.71
N GLN A 109 -5.36 -9.90 8.75
CA GLN A 109 -5.28 -10.63 10.00
C GLN A 109 -4.02 -10.25 10.80
N ASP A 110 -2.88 -10.13 10.13
CA ASP A 110 -1.64 -9.68 10.76
C ASP A 110 -1.79 -8.30 11.38
N ILE A 111 -2.45 -7.39 10.66
CA ILE A 111 -2.69 -6.02 11.12
C ILE A 111 -3.60 -6.03 12.36
N CYS A 112 -4.69 -6.79 12.32
CA CYS A 112 -5.60 -6.94 13.45
C CYS A 112 -4.88 -7.47 14.68
N ASP A 113 -4.06 -8.50 14.50
CA ASP A 113 -3.32 -9.14 15.59
C ASP A 113 -2.31 -8.17 16.22
N ALA A 114 -1.68 -7.32 15.40
CA ALA A 114 -0.65 -6.41 15.87
C ALA A 114 -1.20 -5.11 16.46
N LEU A 115 -2.22 -4.53 15.87
CA LEU A 115 -2.71 -3.17 16.23
C LEU A 115 -4.05 -3.19 16.95
N GLY A 116 -4.91 -4.18 16.70
CA GLY A 116 -6.28 -4.18 17.19
C GLY A 116 -7.11 -3.08 16.51
N GLY A 117 -8.18 -2.67 17.18
CA GLY A 117 -9.02 -1.58 16.72
C GLY A 117 -10.10 -2.01 15.71
N PRO A 118 -10.76 -1.01 15.06
CA PRO A 118 -11.81 -1.31 14.11
C PRO A 118 -11.29 -2.04 12.89
N VAL A 119 -12.07 -2.98 12.36
CA VAL A 119 -11.72 -3.76 11.18
C VAL A 119 -12.82 -3.63 10.13
N LEU A 120 -12.41 -3.25 8.92
CA LEU A 120 -13.27 -3.34 7.74
C LEU A 120 -12.95 -4.68 7.06
N PRO A 121 -13.82 -5.70 7.17
CA PRO A 121 -13.42 -7.08 6.87
C PRO A 121 -13.25 -7.41 5.38
N ALA A 122 -13.76 -6.57 4.47
CA ALA A 122 -13.61 -6.82 3.03
C ALA A 122 -12.12 -6.74 2.64
N ARG A 123 -11.57 -7.86 2.22
CA ARG A 123 -10.15 -7.96 1.89
C ARG A 123 -9.87 -7.44 0.48
N CYS A 124 -8.64 -7.00 0.25
CA CYS A 124 -8.19 -6.43 -1.02
C CYS A 124 -8.53 -7.34 -2.20
N ALA A 125 -8.19 -8.62 -2.13
CA ALA A 125 -8.48 -9.58 -3.20
C ALA A 125 -9.99 -9.74 -3.43
N GLU A 126 -10.80 -9.69 -2.38
CA GLU A 126 -12.26 -9.78 -2.49
C GLU A 126 -12.85 -8.56 -3.20
N VAL A 127 -12.40 -7.37 -2.83
CA VAL A 127 -12.87 -6.11 -3.44
C VAL A 127 -12.52 -6.07 -4.93
N LEU A 128 -11.34 -6.54 -5.29
CA LEU A 128 -10.80 -6.42 -6.66
C LEU A 128 -11.05 -7.64 -7.54
N GLU A 129 -11.57 -8.73 -6.99
CA GLU A 129 -11.84 -9.96 -7.74
C GLU A 129 -12.72 -9.71 -8.98
N PRO A 130 -13.85 -8.98 -8.90
CA PRO A 130 -14.70 -8.75 -10.08
C PRO A 130 -14.23 -7.58 -10.95
N ALA A 131 -13.09 -6.97 -10.66
CA ALA A 131 -12.65 -5.74 -11.34
C ALA A 131 -12.40 -5.97 -12.83
N GLN A 132 -12.83 -5.00 -13.64
CA GLN A 132 -12.56 -4.94 -15.08
C GLN A 132 -12.15 -3.51 -15.42
N PRO A 133 -10.90 -3.29 -15.90
CA PRO A 133 -9.86 -4.31 -16.16
C PRO A 133 -9.42 -5.05 -14.89
N ALA A 134 -8.90 -6.25 -15.08
CA ALA A 134 -8.46 -7.08 -13.96
C ALA A 134 -7.30 -6.44 -13.18
N VAL A 135 -7.30 -6.64 -11.87
CA VAL A 135 -6.21 -6.21 -11.00
C VAL A 135 -5.66 -7.45 -10.29
N GLN A 136 -4.36 -7.68 -10.41
CA GLN A 136 -3.70 -8.77 -9.71
C GLN A 136 -3.45 -8.38 -8.26
N VAL A 137 -3.72 -9.29 -7.32
CA VAL A 137 -3.49 -9.06 -5.88
C VAL A 137 -2.66 -10.20 -5.33
N GLU A 138 -1.54 -9.89 -4.71
CA GLU A 138 -0.62 -10.84 -4.11
C GLU A 138 -0.21 -10.37 -2.72
N GLY A 139 -0.04 -11.30 -1.77
CA GLY A 139 0.33 -10.97 -0.41
C GLY A 139 1.52 -11.77 0.10
N GLY A 140 2.14 -11.28 1.16
CA GLY A 140 3.18 -11.98 1.89
C GLY A 140 4.62 -11.59 1.55
N LEU A 141 4.84 -10.66 0.63
CA LEU A 141 6.20 -10.19 0.32
C LEU A 141 6.77 -9.42 1.50
N LEU A 142 7.86 -9.90 2.09
CA LEU A 142 8.50 -9.36 3.29
C LEU A 142 7.53 -9.24 4.48
N ARG A 143 6.60 -10.20 4.59
CA ARG A 143 5.58 -10.20 5.64
C ARG A 143 6.15 -10.03 7.04
N ASP A 144 7.16 -10.84 7.40
CA ASP A 144 7.67 -10.85 8.78
C ASP A 144 8.29 -9.51 9.17
N GLU A 145 8.99 -8.86 8.24
CA GLU A 145 9.57 -7.54 8.47
C GLU A 145 8.47 -6.48 8.66
N SER A 146 7.41 -6.54 7.85
CA SER A 146 6.29 -5.64 7.98
C SER A 146 5.54 -5.85 9.29
N VAL A 147 5.31 -7.10 9.69
CA VAL A 147 4.67 -7.43 10.97
C VAL A 147 5.50 -6.90 12.14
N ALA A 148 6.82 -7.05 12.09
CA ALA A 148 7.71 -6.49 13.11
C ALA A 148 7.57 -4.97 13.20
N THR A 149 7.46 -4.30 12.06
CA THR A 149 7.26 -2.84 11.99
C THR A 149 5.92 -2.44 12.61
N LEU A 150 4.84 -3.20 12.33
CA LEU A 150 3.53 -2.96 12.96
C LEU A 150 3.62 -3.04 14.49
N LYS A 151 4.45 -3.94 15.01
CA LYS A 151 4.65 -4.13 16.45
C LYS A 151 5.65 -3.17 17.07
N GLY A 152 6.23 -2.27 16.30
CA GLY A 152 7.20 -1.28 16.80
C GLY A 152 8.63 -1.80 16.90
N ARG A 153 8.98 -2.77 16.09
CA ARG A 153 10.31 -3.38 16.12
C ARG A 153 11.16 -3.03 14.90
#